data_61ae2c1646124e43dc9d3d956e2924e6
#
_entry.id   61ae2c1646124e43dc9d3d956e2924e6
#
_cell.length_a   1.000
_cell.length_b   1.000
_cell.length_c   1.000
_cell.angle_alpha   90.00
_cell.angle_beta   90.00
_cell.angle_gamma   90.00
#
_symmetry.space_group_name_H-M   'P 1'
#
loop_
_entity.id
_entity.type
_entity.pdbx_description
1 polymer ?
#
loop_
_entity_poly.entity_id
_entity_poly.type
_entity_poly.pdbx_seq_one_letter_code
_entity_poly.pdbx_strand_id
1 'polypeptide(L)'
;MRRSFILVLGICCSLFLLQATSCSEEKHHFNAALEVQDQYITQLDTLVSSMTKLSENVEYGTRTGQYPPESRAILTDAVSNANRYVLLIKYQDPSPSESEKQRYVSEINKAIEKFKSSIRTEDAETIPAELFVDGKTTQSYIDFGRSKDYTVFGETGKQSFTVEFWVKVIERGPYDNSIFMSTFFSNGTDRWRNGWMMYWRNSNNGIYRVTWGGILSDSRYGLWEPNFAAPQDGQWQHFAFVYSDKGLDGNPALRAKLYLNGQVVSTQNNGNAAEVYNSSDYNNYDKPMTAFCRWVNNEKMEEGFSGYMKKIRIWKEAKSDDYIQSSFEEKADIRGKEANLVAAWDLTSKPTGSDNVVLDLTGKHEAKIIGTYKWNVIQ
;
A
#
# COMPACT_ATOMS: atom_id res chain seq x y z
N MET A 1 51.28 32.11 -11.25
CA MET A 1 51.63 33.16 -10.26
C MET A 1 51.07 32.80 -8.92
N ARG A 2 52.00 32.55 -8.01
CA ARG A 2 51.77 32.33 -6.57
C ARG A 2 51.27 33.59 -5.89
N ARG A 3 50.47 33.45 -4.86
CA ARG A 3 50.53 34.11 -3.50
C ARG A 3 49.15 34.01 -2.87
N SER A 4 48.99 33.11 -1.88
CA SER A 4 49.15 33.43 -0.44
C SER A 4 47.97 34.23 0.11
N PHE A 5 47.06 33.55 0.83
CA PHE A 5 46.29 34.08 1.94
C PHE A 5 46.22 33.02 3.06
N ILE A 6 47.31 32.95 3.83
CA ILE A 6 47.35 32.45 5.20
C ILE A 6 47.62 33.69 6.03
N LEU A 7 46.73 34.01 6.92
CA LEU A 7 46.89 34.77 8.19
C LEU A 7 45.63 35.62 8.44
N VAL A 8 44.62 35.05 9.08
CA VAL A 8 43.81 35.72 10.10
C VAL A 8 43.04 34.62 10.86
N LEU A 9 43.76 33.85 11.67
CA LEU A 9 43.14 32.96 12.67
C LEU A 9 44.10 32.94 13.86
N GLY A 10 44.05 33.98 14.65
CA GLY A 10 45.00 34.05 15.76
C GLY A 10 44.86 35.22 16.71
N ILE A 11 43.69 35.86 16.83
CA ILE A 11 43.50 36.89 17.87
C ILE A 11 42.02 36.95 18.27
N CYS A 12 41.43 35.90 18.75
CA CYS A 12 40.13 35.94 19.44
C CYS A 12 39.97 34.89 20.53
N CYS A 13 41.06 34.27 20.98
CA CYS A 13 41.01 33.26 22.05
C CYS A 13 41.62 33.75 23.38
N SER A 14 41.85 35.05 23.61
CA SER A 14 42.50 35.54 24.82
C SER A 14 41.74 36.62 25.61
N LEU A 15 40.46 36.81 25.37
CA LEU A 15 39.64 37.80 26.13
C LEU A 15 38.35 37.25 26.73
N PHE A 16 38.19 35.91 26.86
CA PHE A 16 37.05 35.28 27.52
C PHE A 16 37.43 34.46 28.77
N LEU A 17 38.57 34.73 29.39
CA LEU A 17 39.05 33.98 30.55
C LEU A 17 39.08 34.78 31.85
N LEU A 18 38.32 35.86 31.96
CA LEU A 18 38.33 36.67 33.20
C LEU A 18 36.96 37.21 33.65
N GLN A 19 35.87 36.49 33.33
CA GLN A 19 34.57 36.76 33.98
C GLN A 19 33.80 35.47 34.36
N ALA A 20 34.48 34.43 34.75
CA ALA A 20 33.87 33.17 35.20
C ALA A 20 34.11 32.92 36.68
N THR A 21 34.09 33.97 37.53
CA THR A 21 34.13 33.80 38.98
C THR A 21 33.15 34.71 39.68
N SER A 22 31.89 34.61 39.34
CA SER A 22 30.77 35.04 40.17
C SER A 22 29.43 34.61 39.57
N CYS A 23 29.29 33.36 39.27
CA CYS A 23 28.01 32.70 39.35
C CYS A 23 28.17 31.63 40.43
N SER A 24 27.60 31.93 41.56
CA SER A 24 27.38 30.99 42.63
C SER A 24 26.83 29.69 42.08
N GLU A 25 27.36 28.62 42.58
CA GLU A 25 26.95 27.25 42.50
C GLU A 25 25.44 27.08 42.75
N GLU A 26 24.59 27.43 41.81
CA GLU A 26 23.48 26.59 41.51
C GLU A 26 23.99 25.52 40.55
N LYS A 27 24.69 24.56 41.15
CA LYS A 27 24.67 23.22 40.58
C LYS A 27 23.21 22.84 40.48
N HIS A 28 22.61 23.14 39.35
CA HIS A 28 21.59 22.25 38.80
C HIS A 28 22.32 20.91 38.73
N HIS A 29 22.25 20.16 39.82
CA HIS A 29 22.28 18.74 39.74
C HIS A 29 21.20 18.40 38.71
N PHE A 30 21.58 18.33 37.45
CA PHE A 30 21.00 17.41 36.56
C PHE A 30 21.31 16.06 37.24
N ASN A 31 20.54 15.78 38.28
CA ASN A 31 20.33 14.43 38.70
C ASN A 31 19.83 13.74 37.43
N ALA A 32 20.72 12.97 36.80
CA ALA A 32 20.35 11.77 36.14
C ALA A 32 19.83 10.80 37.20
N ALA A 33 18.89 11.25 38.06
CA ALA A 33 17.91 10.42 38.70
C ALA A 33 17.26 9.77 37.49
N LEU A 34 17.47 8.47 37.33
CA LEU A 34 16.64 7.59 36.53
C LEU A 34 15.26 8.23 36.52
N GLU A 35 14.85 8.82 35.39
CA GLU A 35 13.51 9.31 35.20
C GLU A 35 12.64 8.10 35.51
N VAL A 36 12.05 8.10 36.70
CA VAL A 36 11.08 7.06 37.07
C VAL A 36 9.96 7.31 36.08
N GLN A 37 10.00 6.55 35.00
CA GLN A 37 9.04 6.69 33.93
C GLN A 37 7.66 6.55 34.57
N ASP A 38 6.82 7.58 34.41
CA ASP A 38 5.48 7.58 34.99
C ASP A 38 4.78 6.28 34.66
N GLN A 39 4.27 5.58 35.65
CA GLN A 39 3.68 4.26 35.52
C GLN A 39 2.54 4.26 34.47
N TYR A 40 1.82 5.36 34.30
CA TYR A 40 0.74 5.49 33.31
C TYR A 40 1.28 5.61 31.91
N ILE A 41 2.42 6.23 31.70
CA ILE A 41 3.09 6.23 30.40
C ILE A 41 3.45 4.80 30.00
N THR A 42 4.09 4.04 30.90
CA THR A 42 4.43 2.64 30.67
C THR A 42 3.20 1.78 30.35
N GLN A 43 2.10 2.00 31.08
CA GLN A 43 0.83 1.31 30.82
C GLN A 43 0.28 1.66 29.43
N LEU A 44 0.23 2.95 29.05
CA LEU A 44 -0.27 3.39 27.77
C LEU A 44 0.57 2.86 26.60
N ASP A 45 1.92 2.88 26.72
CA ASP A 45 2.83 2.33 25.71
C ASP A 45 2.62 0.81 25.55
N THR A 46 2.38 0.11 26.66
CA THR A 46 2.05 -1.33 26.63
C THR A 46 0.72 -1.58 25.93
N LEU A 47 -0.29 -0.76 26.19
CA LEU A 47 -1.59 -0.86 25.53
C LEU A 47 -1.48 -0.54 24.04
N VAL A 48 -0.70 0.45 23.62
CA VAL A 48 -0.42 0.74 22.21
C VAL A 48 0.17 -0.49 21.51
N SER A 49 1.21 -1.10 22.12
CA SER A 49 1.83 -2.30 21.58
C SER A 49 0.85 -3.47 21.47
N SER A 50 -0.01 -3.63 22.48
CA SER A 50 -1.05 -4.67 22.50
C SER A 50 -2.11 -4.45 21.42
N MET A 51 -2.58 -3.22 21.23
CA MET A 51 -3.57 -2.86 20.19
C MET A 51 -3.02 -3.07 18.79
N THR A 52 -1.75 -2.73 18.56
CA THR A 52 -1.08 -2.95 17.28
C THR A 52 -1.04 -4.45 16.96
N LYS A 53 -0.55 -5.27 17.91
CA LYS A 53 -0.53 -6.72 17.75
C LYS A 53 -1.93 -7.31 17.55
N LEU A 54 -2.92 -6.82 18.29
CA LEU A 54 -4.31 -7.26 18.16
C LEU A 54 -4.84 -6.98 16.76
N SER A 55 -4.64 -5.74 16.26
CA SER A 55 -5.06 -5.35 14.91
C SER A 55 -4.41 -6.20 13.80
N GLU A 56 -3.14 -6.60 13.98
CA GLU A 56 -2.41 -7.43 13.02
C GLU A 56 -2.81 -8.90 13.04
N ASN A 57 -3.35 -9.40 14.19
CA ASN A 57 -3.63 -10.81 14.40
C ASN A 57 -5.10 -11.21 14.25
N VAL A 58 -5.99 -10.28 13.98
CA VAL A 58 -7.41 -10.57 13.75
C VAL A 58 -7.75 -10.62 12.27
N GLU A 59 -8.84 -11.30 11.92
CA GLU A 59 -9.41 -11.30 10.58
C GLU A 59 -10.54 -10.28 10.50
N TYR A 60 -10.52 -9.46 9.46
CA TYR A 60 -11.60 -8.54 9.14
C TYR A 60 -12.44 -9.10 8.00
N GLY A 61 -13.75 -8.92 8.06
CA GLY A 61 -14.63 -9.40 6.99
C GLY A 61 -16.09 -9.49 7.37
N THR A 62 -16.81 -10.28 6.59
CA THR A 62 -18.25 -10.45 6.70
C THR A 62 -18.67 -11.77 7.34
N ARG A 63 -17.72 -12.67 7.61
CA ARG A 63 -18.00 -14.02 8.12
C ARG A 63 -17.99 -14.07 9.65
N THR A 64 -18.69 -15.04 10.20
CA THR A 64 -18.65 -15.41 11.62
C THR A 64 -17.20 -15.61 12.08
N GLY A 65 -16.86 -15.06 13.24
CA GLY A 65 -15.50 -15.10 13.81
C GLY A 65 -14.56 -14.03 13.26
N GLN A 66 -14.97 -13.25 12.26
CA GLN A 66 -14.23 -12.10 11.77
C GLN A 66 -14.71 -10.81 12.45
N TYR A 67 -13.87 -9.80 12.44
CA TYR A 67 -14.22 -8.47 12.91
C TYR A 67 -14.80 -7.63 11.76
N PRO A 68 -15.84 -6.83 12.00
CA PRO A 68 -16.31 -5.87 11.01
C PRO A 68 -15.16 -4.96 10.59
N PRO A 69 -14.94 -4.72 9.28
CA PRO A 69 -13.86 -3.87 8.82
C PRO A 69 -13.85 -2.48 9.46
N GLU A 70 -15.01 -1.88 9.68
CA GLU A 70 -15.21 -0.60 10.36
C GLU A 70 -14.74 -0.59 11.82
N SER A 71 -14.70 -1.75 12.47
CA SER A 71 -14.22 -1.86 13.86
C SER A 71 -12.74 -1.52 14.02
N ARG A 72 -11.97 -1.55 12.93
CA ARG A 72 -10.56 -1.17 12.91
C ARG A 72 -10.35 0.27 13.41
N ALA A 73 -11.27 1.17 13.09
CA ALA A 73 -11.21 2.56 13.55
C ALA A 73 -11.16 2.65 15.09
N ILE A 74 -11.82 1.72 15.80
CA ILE A 74 -11.81 1.69 17.27
C ILE A 74 -10.38 1.59 17.81
N LEU A 75 -9.55 0.70 17.24
CA LEU A 75 -8.17 0.53 17.68
C LEU A 75 -7.27 1.67 17.18
N THR A 76 -7.46 2.15 15.95
CA THR A 76 -6.68 3.26 15.38
C THR A 76 -6.89 4.53 16.19
N ASP A 77 -8.12 4.86 16.53
CA ASP A 77 -8.47 6.01 17.36
C ASP A 77 -7.93 5.85 18.78
N ALA A 78 -8.01 4.64 19.34
CA ALA A 78 -7.47 4.36 20.67
C ALA A 78 -5.96 4.51 20.73
N VAL A 79 -5.22 4.05 19.71
CA VAL A 79 -3.76 4.26 19.59
C VAL A 79 -3.45 5.75 19.51
N SER A 80 -4.16 6.50 18.69
CA SER A 80 -4.01 7.95 18.56
C SER A 80 -4.26 8.67 19.90
N ASN A 81 -5.31 8.29 20.62
CA ASN A 81 -5.65 8.84 21.92
C ASN A 81 -4.58 8.46 22.97
N ALA A 82 -4.12 7.21 23.00
CA ALA A 82 -3.07 6.79 23.93
C ALA A 82 -1.79 7.60 23.75
N ASN A 83 -1.34 7.79 22.51
CA ASN A 83 -0.19 8.62 22.18
C ASN A 83 -0.40 10.08 22.63
N ARG A 84 -1.58 10.63 22.43
CA ARG A 84 -1.94 11.97 22.92
C ARG A 84 -1.88 12.04 24.44
N TYR A 85 -2.41 11.05 25.15
CA TYR A 85 -2.36 11.00 26.62
C TYR A 85 -0.93 10.92 27.19
N VAL A 86 -0.05 10.16 26.52
CA VAL A 86 1.38 10.14 26.84
C VAL A 86 1.98 11.55 26.73
N LEU A 87 1.66 12.30 25.67
CA LEU A 87 2.13 13.68 25.51
C LEU A 87 1.57 14.62 26.58
N LEU A 88 0.30 14.49 26.96
CA LEU A 88 -0.31 15.28 28.04
C LEU A 88 0.41 15.00 29.38
N ILE A 89 0.66 13.73 29.72
CA ILE A 89 1.36 13.37 30.97
C ILE A 89 2.78 13.94 30.99
N LYS A 90 3.48 13.92 29.85
CA LYS A 90 4.88 14.39 29.73
C LYS A 90 5.02 15.92 29.75
N TYR A 91 4.10 16.64 29.13
CA TYR A 91 4.35 18.03 28.75
C TYR A 91 3.27 19.03 29.17
N GLN A 92 2.11 18.58 29.67
CA GLN A 92 1.09 19.49 30.14
C GLN A 92 1.50 20.10 31.50
N ASP A 93 1.33 21.42 31.64
CA ASP A 93 1.54 22.15 32.88
C ASP A 93 0.25 22.91 33.29
N PRO A 94 -0.33 22.63 34.47
CA PRO A 94 0.08 21.57 35.40
C PRO A 94 -0.15 20.16 34.84
N SER A 95 0.69 19.22 35.26
CA SER A 95 0.55 17.81 34.87
C SER A 95 -0.82 17.26 35.26
N PRO A 96 -1.41 16.36 34.45
CA PRO A 96 -2.67 15.71 34.78
C PRO A 96 -2.64 15.05 36.16
N SER A 97 -3.74 15.16 36.90
CA SER A 97 -3.92 14.50 38.18
C SER A 97 -3.90 12.97 38.04
N GLU A 98 -3.61 12.26 39.12
CA GLU A 98 -3.61 10.80 39.15
C GLU A 98 -4.96 10.22 38.71
N SER A 99 -6.07 10.86 39.08
CA SER A 99 -7.41 10.44 38.64
C SER A 99 -7.63 10.62 37.13
N GLU A 100 -7.06 11.66 36.51
CA GLU A 100 -7.11 11.88 35.08
C GLU A 100 -6.26 10.87 34.31
N LYS A 101 -5.05 10.61 34.78
CA LYS A 101 -4.17 9.58 34.20
C LYS A 101 -4.83 8.19 34.24
N GLN A 102 -5.46 7.84 35.38
CA GLN A 102 -6.19 6.60 35.52
C GLN A 102 -7.40 6.53 34.56
N ARG A 103 -8.09 7.65 34.36
CA ARG A 103 -9.16 7.75 33.36
C ARG A 103 -8.64 7.49 31.95
N TYR A 104 -7.47 8.05 31.56
CA TYR A 104 -6.87 7.82 30.25
C TYR A 104 -6.66 6.32 29.99
N VAL A 105 -6.02 5.63 30.92
CA VAL A 105 -5.82 4.17 30.81
C VAL A 105 -7.14 3.42 30.73
N SER A 106 -8.14 3.82 31.53
CA SER A 106 -9.47 3.21 31.51
C SER A 106 -10.18 3.38 30.17
N GLU A 107 -10.08 4.56 29.53
CA GLU A 107 -10.67 4.83 28.23
C GLU A 107 -10.06 3.94 27.14
N ILE A 108 -8.74 3.74 27.14
CA ILE A 108 -8.07 2.86 26.18
C ILE A 108 -8.50 1.39 26.41
N ASN A 109 -8.56 0.92 27.65
CA ASN A 109 -9.03 -0.42 27.95
C ASN A 109 -10.48 -0.65 27.47
N LYS A 110 -11.39 0.32 27.67
CA LYS A 110 -12.76 0.27 27.18
C LYS A 110 -12.80 0.17 25.64
N ALA A 111 -11.92 0.88 24.94
CA ALA A 111 -11.84 0.78 23.48
C ALA A 111 -11.38 -0.63 23.03
N ILE A 112 -10.42 -1.22 23.72
CA ILE A 112 -9.98 -2.61 23.46
C ILE A 112 -11.14 -3.61 23.67
N GLU A 113 -11.87 -3.49 24.77
CA GLU A 113 -13.00 -4.37 25.03
C GLU A 113 -14.16 -4.15 24.04
N LYS A 114 -14.44 -2.89 23.66
CA LYS A 114 -15.39 -2.58 22.58
C LYS A 114 -14.98 -3.23 21.26
N PHE A 115 -13.69 -3.17 20.92
CA PHE A 115 -13.18 -3.85 19.72
C PHE A 115 -13.38 -5.36 19.82
N LYS A 116 -12.91 -5.99 20.90
CA LYS A 116 -13.04 -7.45 21.10
C LYS A 116 -14.50 -7.92 21.02
N SER A 117 -15.44 -7.14 21.57
CA SER A 117 -16.86 -7.47 21.54
C SER A 117 -17.51 -7.27 20.17
N SER A 118 -16.82 -6.64 19.23
CA SER A 118 -17.34 -6.44 17.87
C SER A 118 -17.16 -7.65 16.95
N ILE A 119 -16.55 -8.73 17.43
CA ILE A 119 -16.41 -9.98 16.65
C ILE A 119 -17.79 -10.48 16.19
N ARG A 120 -17.90 -10.87 14.92
CA ARG A 120 -19.17 -11.36 14.37
C ARG A 120 -19.54 -12.71 14.94
N THR A 121 -20.74 -12.83 15.44
CA THR A 121 -21.35 -14.07 15.90
C THR A 121 -22.12 -14.77 14.78
N GLU A 122 -22.40 -14.08 13.69
CA GLU A 122 -23.06 -14.58 12.49
C GLU A 122 -22.47 -13.90 11.25
N ASP A 123 -22.66 -14.47 10.08
CA ASP A 123 -22.23 -13.88 8.82
C ASP A 123 -23.02 -12.57 8.58
N ALA A 124 -22.32 -11.54 8.13
CA ALA A 124 -22.98 -10.29 7.79
C ALA A 124 -23.83 -10.49 6.54
N GLU A 125 -24.98 -9.88 6.54
CA GLU A 125 -25.75 -9.72 5.31
C GLU A 125 -24.93 -8.87 4.33
N THR A 126 -24.63 -9.43 3.17
CA THR A 126 -23.91 -8.74 2.08
C THR A 126 -24.88 -8.51 0.93
N ILE A 127 -24.78 -7.36 0.29
CA ILE A 127 -25.54 -7.06 -0.93
C ILE A 127 -24.60 -7.37 -2.10
N PRO A 128 -24.76 -8.52 -2.79
CA PRO A 128 -23.95 -8.84 -3.96
C PRO A 128 -24.06 -7.74 -4.99
N ALA A 129 -22.94 -7.26 -5.48
CA ALA A 129 -22.90 -6.15 -6.43
C ALA A 129 -21.60 -6.15 -7.25
N GLU A 130 -21.66 -5.56 -8.42
CA GLU A 130 -20.50 -5.25 -9.25
C GLU A 130 -20.21 -3.74 -9.18
N LEU A 131 -18.96 -3.38 -8.91
CA LEU A 131 -18.51 -1.99 -8.92
C LEU A 131 -18.19 -1.54 -10.33
N PHE A 132 -19.02 -0.67 -10.89
CA PHE A 132 -18.71 0.09 -12.12
C PHE A 132 -17.97 1.37 -11.78
N VAL A 133 -16.88 1.64 -12.52
CA VAL A 133 -16.11 2.90 -12.42
C VAL A 133 -16.02 3.52 -13.82
N ASP A 134 -16.36 4.82 -13.94
CA ASP A 134 -16.30 5.57 -15.19
C ASP A 134 -14.96 6.29 -15.36
N GLY A 135 -13.88 5.52 -15.49
CA GLY A 135 -12.53 6.07 -15.62
C GLY A 135 -12.27 6.75 -16.99
N LYS A 136 -13.04 6.41 -18.01
CA LYS A 136 -12.87 6.97 -19.35
C LYS A 136 -13.29 8.44 -19.44
N THR A 137 -14.48 8.76 -18.94
CA THR A 137 -15.14 10.06 -19.18
C THR A 137 -14.87 11.05 -18.06
N THR A 138 -14.76 10.56 -16.81
CA THR A 138 -14.67 11.40 -15.61
C THR A 138 -13.34 11.28 -14.87
N GLN A 139 -12.39 10.51 -15.42
CA GLN A 139 -11.12 10.22 -14.74
C GLN A 139 -11.33 9.65 -13.33
N SER A 140 -12.32 8.78 -13.22
CA SER A 140 -12.64 8.10 -11.97
C SER A 140 -11.74 6.89 -11.80
N TYR A 141 -11.41 6.57 -10.56
CA TYR A 141 -10.43 5.53 -10.26
C TYR A 141 -10.61 4.99 -8.85
N ILE A 142 -9.93 3.88 -8.57
CA ILE A 142 -9.72 3.39 -7.23
C ILE A 142 -8.34 3.83 -6.77
N ASP A 143 -8.27 4.50 -5.62
CA ASP A 143 -7.06 4.91 -4.92
C ASP A 143 -6.79 3.90 -3.80
N PHE A 144 -5.75 3.09 -3.94
CA PHE A 144 -5.34 2.10 -2.93
C PHE A 144 -4.39 2.67 -1.87
N GLY A 145 -4.16 3.97 -1.90
CA GLY A 145 -3.21 4.63 -1.02
C GLY A 145 -1.75 4.40 -1.42
N ARG A 146 -0.86 4.92 -0.57
CA ARG A 146 0.58 4.83 -0.74
C ARG A 146 1.14 3.81 0.22
N SER A 147 1.84 2.82 -0.31
CA SER A 147 2.52 1.82 0.51
C SER A 147 3.75 1.29 -0.21
N LYS A 148 4.85 1.14 0.54
CA LYS A 148 6.04 0.42 0.05
C LYS A 148 5.73 -1.05 -0.27
N ASP A 149 4.67 -1.60 0.30
CA ASP A 149 4.24 -2.97 0.05
C ASP A 149 3.75 -3.19 -1.38
N TYR A 150 3.38 -2.12 -2.07
CA TYR A 150 3.00 -2.15 -3.49
C TYR A 150 4.20 -2.12 -4.44
N THR A 151 5.43 -2.01 -3.95
CA THR A 151 6.65 -2.19 -4.73
C THR A 151 6.91 -3.68 -4.93
N VAL A 152 6.17 -4.28 -5.84
CA VAL A 152 6.11 -5.74 -5.98
C VAL A 152 7.47 -6.40 -6.26
N PHE A 153 8.40 -5.71 -6.92
CA PHE A 153 9.77 -6.22 -7.13
C PHE A 153 10.68 -6.09 -5.91
N GLY A 154 10.22 -5.45 -4.81
CA GLY A 154 11.01 -5.17 -3.62
C GLY A 154 12.09 -4.10 -3.85
N GLU A 155 12.89 -3.82 -2.82
CA GLU A 155 13.90 -2.75 -2.85
C GLU A 155 15.08 -3.04 -3.78
N THR A 156 15.32 -4.29 -4.12
CA THR A 156 16.49 -4.73 -4.89
C THR A 156 16.13 -5.43 -6.20
N GLY A 157 14.86 -5.46 -6.59
CA GLY A 157 14.36 -6.23 -7.72
C GLY A 157 14.43 -7.75 -7.53
N LYS A 158 14.74 -8.21 -6.31
CA LYS A 158 14.93 -9.63 -5.98
C LYS A 158 13.77 -10.19 -5.14
N GLN A 159 12.56 -9.73 -5.40
CA GLN A 159 11.37 -10.22 -4.74
C GLN A 159 10.45 -10.88 -5.77
N SER A 160 10.11 -12.14 -5.53
CA SER A 160 9.04 -12.79 -6.29
C SER A 160 7.69 -12.15 -5.93
N PHE A 161 6.77 -12.10 -6.88
CA PHE A 161 5.43 -11.57 -6.64
C PHE A 161 4.40 -12.13 -7.62
N THR A 162 3.14 -11.97 -7.24
CA THR A 162 1.99 -12.17 -8.12
C THR A 162 1.02 -11.01 -7.95
N VAL A 163 0.50 -10.51 -9.06
CA VAL A 163 -0.63 -9.57 -9.10
C VAL A 163 -1.71 -10.21 -9.94
N GLU A 164 -2.90 -10.34 -9.39
CA GLU A 164 -4.05 -10.92 -10.09
C GLU A 164 -5.33 -10.11 -9.87
N PHE A 165 -6.22 -10.11 -10.84
CA PHE A 165 -7.52 -9.45 -10.78
C PHE A 165 -8.45 -9.94 -11.88
N TRP A 166 -9.74 -9.71 -11.67
CA TRP A 166 -10.74 -9.81 -12.70
C TRP A 166 -11.08 -8.41 -13.24
N VAL A 167 -11.26 -8.30 -14.55
CA VAL A 167 -11.67 -7.06 -15.22
C VAL A 167 -12.71 -7.34 -16.29
N LYS A 168 -13.67 -6.42 -16.42
CA LYS A 168 -14.64 -6.37 -17.51
C LYS A 168 -14.64 -4.95 -18.09
N VAL A 169 -13.97 -4.77 -19.23
CA VAL A 169 -13.90 -3.49 -19.94
C VAL A 169 -15.21 -3.26 -20.68
N ILE A 170 -15.85 -2.14 -20.43
CA ILE A 170 -17.09 -1.74 -21.14
C ILE A 170 -16.75 -0.72 -22.21
N GLU A 171 -15.93 0.26 -21.90
CA GLU A 171 -15.57 1.31 -22.82
C GLU A 171 -14.14 1.80 -22.58
N ARG A 172 -13.38 1.91 -23.65
CA ARG A 172 -12.00 2.38 -23.62
C ARG A 172 -11.94 3.89 -23.75
N GLY A 173 -10.95 4.49 -23.09
CA GLY A 173 -10.68 5.91 -23.20
C GLY A 173 -10.12 6.29 -24.58
N PRO A 174 -10.00 7.59 -24.83
CA PRO A 174 -9.47 8.13 -26.08
C PRO A 174 -7.95 8.00 -26.20
N TYR A 175 -7.31 7.52 -25.15
CA TYR A 175 -5.84 7.38 -25.07
C TYR A 175 -5.36 6.09 -25.72
N ASP A 176 -4.07 6.04 -26.02
CA ASP A 176 -3.43 4.83 -26.56
C ASP A 176 -3.42 3.66 -25.56
N ASN A 177 -3.50 3.97 -24.26
CA ASN A 177 -3.50 2.99 -23.20
C ASN A 177 -4.81 3.02 -22.40
N SER A 178 -5.19 1.86 -21.86
CA SER A 178 -6.23 1.70 -20.84
C SER A 178 -5.61 0.98 -19.65
N ILE A 179 -5.43 1.70 -18.57
CA ILE A 179 -4.67 1.22 -17.40
C ILE A 179 -5.58 0.39 -16.50
N PHE A 180 -5.23 -0.87 -16.27
CA PHE A 180 -5.90 -1.71 -15.28
C PHE A 180 -5.45 -1.36 -13.87
N MET A 181 -4.13 -1.44 -13.61
CA MET A 181 -3.55 -1.10 -12.32
C MET A 181 -2.18 -0.45 -12.51
N SER A 182 -1.82 0.47 -11.62
CA SER A 182 -0.57 1.21 -11.72
C SER A 182 -0.11 1.76 -10.37
N THR A 183 1.18 1.61 -10.08
CA THR A 183 1.92 2.47 -9.16
C THR A 183 2.80 3.46 -9.93
N PHE A 184 2.72 3.41 -11.24
CA PHE A 184 3.59 4.14 -12.15
C PHE A 184 3.21 5.62 -12.23
N PHE A 185 4.20 6.50 -12.09
CA PHE A 185 4.04 7.91 -12.38
C PHE A 185 5.27 8.46 -13.14
N SER A 186 5.04 9.52 -13.89
CA SER A 186 6.08 10.25 -14.58
C SER A 186 6.33 11.58 -13.87
N ASN A 187 7.58 11.94 -13.65
CA ASN A 187 7.96 13.22 -13.05
C ASN A 187 8.16 14.35 -14.08
N GLY A 188 7.69 14.16 -15.30
CA GLY A 188 7.73 15.16 -16.36
C GLY A 188 9.02 15.20 -17.19
N THR A 189 10.16 14.88 -16.62
CA THR A 189 11.46 14.90 -17.30
C THR A 189 11.95 13.52 -17.71
N ASP A 190 11.53 12.50 -16.96
CA ASP A 190 11.98 11.11 -17.11
C ASP A 190 10.79 10.18 -17.33
N ARG A 191 10.39 10.01 -18.56
CA ARG A 191 9.09 9.49 -18.97
C ARG A 191 8.69 8.11 -18.44
N TRP A 192 9.55 7.29 -17.83
CA TRP A 192 9.24 5.86 -17.70
C TRP A 192 9.91 5.20 -16.50
N ARG A 193 10.09 5.88 -15.37
CA ARG A 193 11.10 5.43 -14.41
C ARG A 193 10.63 4.97 -13.04
N ASN A 194 9.36 5.19 -12.67
CA ASN A 194 8.92 4.88 -11.31
C ASN A 194 7.69 3.98 -11.29
N GLY A 195 7.77 2.88 -10.55
CA GLY A 195 6.67 1.98 -10.32
C GLY A 195 6.42 0.97 -11.45
N TRP A 196 5.28 0.35 -11.42
CA TRP A 196 4.83 -0.64 -12.38
C TRP A 196 3.40 -0.34 -12.84
N MET A 197 3.03 -0.85 -14.02
CA MET A 197 1.66 -0.80 -14.52
C MET A 197 1.31 -2.02 -15.35
N MET A 198 0.05 -2.41 -15.27
CA MET A 198 -0.59 -3.39 -16.13
C MET A 198 -1.67 -2.69 -16.93
N TYR A 199 -1.61 -2.78 -18.24
CA TYR A 199 -2.48 -2.02 -19.10
C TYR A 199 -2.73 -2.68 -20.44
N TRP A 200 -3.76 -2.21 -21.10
CA TRP A 200 -4.07 -2.51 -22.45
C TRP A 200 -3.64 -1.37 -23.36
N ARG A 201 -2.96 -1.68 -24.45
CA ARG A 201 -2.64 -0.69 -25.47
C ARG A 201 -3.64 -0.78 -26.60
N ASN A 202 -4.33 0.31 -26.89
CA ASN A 202 -5.37 0.40 -27.91
C ASN A 202 -4.82 0.37 -29.35
N SER A 203 -3.59 0.90 -29.55
CA SER A 203 -2.88 0.81 -30.82
C SER A 203 -2.30 -0.58 -31.07
N ASN A 204 -1.93 -0.88 -32.31
CA ASN A 204 -1.31 -2.15 -32.69
C ASN A 204 -2.19 -3.40 -32.44
N ASN A 205 -3.48 -3.34 -32.79
CA ASN A 205 -4.45 -4.44 -32.63
C ASN A 205 -4.73 -4.86 -31.19
N GLY A 206 -4.47 -3.97 -30.24
CA GLY A 206 -4.73 -4.21 -28.84
C GLY A 206 -3.76 -5.22 -28.23
N ILE A 207 -2.75 -4.72 -27.54
CA ILE A 207 -1.74 -5.56 -26.90
C ILE A 207 -1.77 -5.33 -25.41
N TYR A 208 -1.79 -6.40 -24.61
CA TYR A 208 -1.52 -6.29 -23.19
C TYR A 208 -0.07 -5.96 -22.95
N ARG A 209 0.15 -5.13 -21.92
CA ARG A 209 1.49 -4.77 -21.49
C ARG A 209 1.63 -4.84 -19.99
N VAL A 210 2.79 -5.28 -19.57
CA VAL A 210 3.27 -5.08 -18.21
C VAL A 210 4.54 -4.24 -18.33
N THR A 211 4.51 -3.07 -17.70
CA THR A 211 5.66 -2.18 -17.66
C THR A 211 6.09 -1.99 -16.21
N TRP A 212 7.37 -2.03 -15.98
CA TRP A 212 7.96 -1.66 -14.70
C TRP A 212 9.07 -0.66 -14.92
N GLY A 213 9.13 0.35 -14.04
CA GLY A 213 10.18 1.34 -14.06
C GLY A 213 11.38 0.86 -13.25
N GLY A 214 12.54 1.12 -13.77
CA GLY A 214 13.80 1.00 -13.09
C GLY A 214 14.81 1.87 -13.81
N ILE A 215 15.74 2.50 -13.11
CA ILE A 215 16.81 3.22 -13.77
C ILE A 215 17.92 2.23 -14.03
N LEU A 216 18.13 1.91 -15.28
CA LEU A 216 19.45 1.55 -15.76
C LEU A 216 20.26 2.83 -15.99
N SER A 217 21.56 2.71 -15.92
CA SER A 217 22.51 3.77 -16.26
C SER A 217 22.27 4.41 -17.63
N ASP A 218 21.48 3.77 -18.49
CA ASP A 218 21.14 4.20 -19.85
C ASP A 218 19.66 4.56 -20.04
N SER A 219 18.92 4.79 -18.96
CA SER A 219 17.53 5.26 -19.01
C SER A 219 16.50 4.26 -19.50
N ARG A 220 16.77 2.97 -19.46
CA ARG A 220 15.81 1.94 -19.88
C ARG A 220 14.82 1.58 -18.77
N TYR A 221 13.68 1.08 -19.18
CA TYR A 221 12.64 0.49 -18.32
C TYR A 221 12.36 -0.94 -18.77
N GLY A 222 11.87 -1.77 -17.84
CA GLY A 222 11.39 -3.09 -18.19
C GLY A 222 10.06 -2.98 -18.92
N LEU A 223 9.99 -3.51 -20.12
CA LEU A 223 8.77 -3.59 -20.89
C LEU A 223 8.58 -5.02 -21.37
N TRP A 224 7.45 -5.58 -21.05
CA TRP A 224 7.01 -6.84 -21.60
C TRP A 224 5.71 -6.66 -22.36
N GLU A 225 5.76 -6.94 -23.66
CA GLU A 225 4.63 -6.86 -24.57
C GLU A 225 4.27 -8.28 -25.05
N PRO A 226 3.57 -9.05 -24.24
CA PRO A 226 3.14 -10.36 -24.66
C PRO A 226 2.13 -10.22 -25.82
N ASN A 227 2.41 -10.89 -26.92
CA ASN A 227 1.55 -10.88 -28.09
C ASN A 227 0.49 -11.98 -27.94
N PHE A 228 -0.73 -11.64 -27.56
CA PHE A 228 -1.86 -12.55 -27.49
C PHE A 228 -3.17 -11.83 -27.83
N ALA A 229 -4.26 -12.62 -27.99
CA ALA A 229 -5.54 -12.12 -28.46
C ALA A 229 -6.10 -10.98 -27.61
N ALA A 230 -6.79 -10.04 -28.28
CA ALA A 230 -7.47 -8.92 -27.65
C ALA A 230 -8.44 -9.38 -26.57
N PRO A 231 -8.57 -8.63 -25.45
CA PRO A 231 -9.63 -8.88 -24.50
C PRO A 231 -10.97 -8.69 -25.17
N GLN A 232 -11.92 -9.51 -24.76
CA GLN A 232 -13.30 -9.36 -25.22
C GLN A 232 -13.98 -8.31 -24.33
N ASP A 233 -14.25 -7.14 -24.88
CA ASP A 233 -15.00 -6.11 -24.19
C ASP A 233 -16.38 -6.62 -23.77
N GLY A 234 -16.84 -6.19 -22.61
CA GLY A 234 -18.11 -6.62 -22.03
C GLY A 234 -18.08 -7.98 -21.33
N GLN A 235 -16.98 -8.70 -21.36
CA GLN A 235 -16.83 -9.99 -20.68
C GLN A 235 -15.85 -9.94 -19.51
N TRP A 236 -16.12 -10.71 -18.46
CA TRP A 236 -15.20 -10.90 -17.37
C TRP A 236 -13.99 -11.72 -17.83
N GLN A 237 -12.80 -11.21 -17.54
CA GLN A 237 -11.55 -11.88 -17.81
C GLN A 237 -10.67 -11.84 -16.57
N HIS A 238 -10.03 -12.94 -16.24
CA HIS A 238 -9.05 -13.04 -15.17
C HIS A 238 -7.65 -12.85 -15.71
N PHE A 239 -6.90 -11.94 -15.11
CA PHE A 239 -5.50 -11.68 -15.35
C PHE A 239 -4.66 -12.05 -14.17
N ALA A 240 -3.51 -12.66 -14.41
CA ALA A 240 -2.47 -12.77 -13.41
C ALA A 240 -1.09 -12.57 -14.05
N PHE A 241 -0.25 -11.85 -13.35
CA PHE A 241 1.15 -11.69 -13.66
C PHE A 241 1.97 -12.26 -12.52
N VAL A 242 2.79 -13.27 -12.83
CA VAL A 242 3.64 -13.98 -11.88
C VAL A 242 5.10 -13.71 -12.25
N TYR A 243 5.88 -13.25 -11.29
CA TYR A 243 7.32 -13.05 -11.42
C TYR A 243 8.07 -13.81 -10.34
N SER A 244 9.19 -14.42 -10.70
CA SER A 244 10.11 -15.08 -9.77
C SER A 244 11.54 -14.58 -9.96
N ASP A 245 12.13 -14.10 -8.90
CA ASP A 245 13.55 -13.74 -8.86
C ASP A 245 14.48 -14.96 -8.93
N LYS A 246 13.97 -16.16 -8.70
CA LYS A 246 14.72 -17.43 -8.72
C LYS A 246 14.42 -18.29 -9.93
N GLY A 247 13.42 -17.93 -10.71
CA GLY A 247 12.91 -18.71 -11.84
C GLY A 247 11.64 -19.47 -11.50
N LEU A 248 10.94 -19.91 -12.54
CA LEU A 248 9.68 -20.65 -12.48
C LEU A 248 9.85 -22.05 -13.05
N ASP A 249 9.02 -23.00 -12.66
CA ASP A 249 8.98 -24.37 -13.16
C ASP A 249 10.34 -25.11 -13.10
N GLY A 250 11.16 -24.78 -12.11
CA GLY A 250 12.52 -25.33 -12.01
C GLY A 250 13.52 -24.77 -13.03
N ASN A 251 13.12 -23.82 -13.85
CA ASN A 251 13.96 -23.15 -14.85
C ASN A 251 14.39 -21.76 -14.36
N PRO A 252 15.67 -21.56 -13.98
CA PRO A 252 16.16 -20.28 -13.51
C PRO A 252 16.10 -19.15 -14.55
N ALA A 253 16.01 -19.46 -15.83
CA ALA A 253 15.90 -18.47 -16.89
C ALA A 253 14.46 -17.98 -17.09
N LEU A 254 13.45 -18.79 -16.74
CA LEU A 254 12.04 -18.42 -16.85
C LEU A 254 11.65 -17.50 -15.68
N ARG A 255 11.53 -16.21 -15.91
CA ARG A 255 11.34 -15.21 -14.85
C ARG A 255 9.91 -14.78 -14.66
N ALA A 256 9.11 -14.78 -15.72
CA ALA A 256 7.73 -14.34 -15.60
C ALA A 256 6.77 -15.13 -16.48
N LYS A 257 5.54 -15.23 -16.01
CA LYS A 257 4.37 -15.77 -16.72
C LYS A 257 3.23 -14.76 -16.68
N LEU A 258 2.54 -14.61 -17.80
CA LEU A 258 1.27 -13.89 -17.86
C LEU A 258 0.15 -14.90 -18.12
N TYR A 259 -0.92 -14.76 -17.37
CA TYR A 259 -2.09 -15.62 -17.47
C TYR A 259 -3.32 -14.81 -17.91
N LEU A 260 -4.10 -15.43 -18.74
CA LEU A 260 -5.45 -15.01 -19.11
C LEU A 260 -6.42 -16.17 -18.87
N ASN A 261 -7.44 -15.93 -18.05
CA ASN A 261 -8.47 -16.93 -17.72
C ASN A 261 -7.86 -18.27 -17.24
N GLY A 262 -6.92 -18.19 -16.31
CA GLY A 262 -6.24 -19.34 -15.70
C GLY A 262 -5.15 -19.97 -16.55
N GLN A 263 -5.02 -19.62 -17.83
CA GLN A 263 -4.06 -20.24 -18.74
C GLN A 263 -2.85 -19.34 -19.00
N VAL A 264 -1.67 -19.93 -19.07
CA VAL A 264 -0.44 -19.22 -19.45
C VAL A 264 -0.56 -18.78 -20.91
N VAL A 265 -0.53 -17.47 -21.16
CA VAL A 265 -0.60 -16.89 -22.51
C VAL A 265 0.75 -16.37 -22.99
N SER A 266 1.67 -16.10 -22.09
CA SER A 266 3.01 -15.67 -22.45
C SER A 266 4.01 -15.94 -21.31
N THR A 267 5.27 -16.13 -21.69
CA THR A 267 6.38 -16.34 -20.76
C THR A 267 7.55 -15.45 -21.12
N GLN A 268 8.33 -15.05 -20.12
CA GLN A 268 9.55 -14.28 -20.32
C GLN A 268 10.77 -15.01 -19.72
N ASN A 269 11.74 -15.30 -20.58
CA ASN A 269 12.92 -16.08 -20.24
C ASN A 269 14.13 -15.26 -19.84
N ASN A 270 14.08 -13.94 -19.83
CA ASN A 270 15.22 -13.10 -19.53
C ASN A 270 15.15 -12.49 -18.14
N GLY A 271 16.24 -12.60 -17.39
CA GLY A 271 16.44 -12.03 -16.08
C GLY A 271 16.45 -10.51 -16.00
N ASN A 272 16.17 -9.81 -17.08
CA ASN A 272 16.34 -8.37 -17.21
C ASN A 272 15.45 -7.53 -16.30
N ALA A 273 14.37 -8.09 -15.74
CA ALA A 273 13.55 -7.35 -14.78
C ALA A 273 14.37 -6.96 -13.53
N ALA A 274 15.16 -7.88 -12.97
CA ALA A 274 16.01 -7.61 -11.82
C ALA A 274 17.23 -6.76 -12.15
N GLU A 275 17.73 -6.83 -13.37
CA GLU A 275 18.87 -6.03 -13.85
C GLU A 275 18.46 -4.59 -14.19
N VAL A 276 17.21 -4.39 -14.58
CA VAL A 276 16.64 -3.08 -14.91
C VAL A 276 16.23 -2.30 -13.65
N TYR A 277 16.17 -2.98 -12.54
CA TYR A 277 15.62 -2.44 -11.31
C TYR A 277 16.68 -1.69 -10.48
N ASN A 278 16.52 -0.38 -10.35
CA ASN A 278 17.31 0.41 -9.42
C ASN A 278 16.42 0.86 -8.24
N SER A 279 16.75 0.37 -7.06
CA SER A 279 16.00 0.60 -5.84
C SER A 279 15.84 2.07 -5.45
N SER A 280 16.77 2.95 -5.83
CA SER A 280 16.76 4.35 -5.37
C SER A 280 15.57 5.14 -5.87
N ASP A 281 15.02 4.81 -7.05
CA ASP A 281 13.90 5.55 -7.63
C ASP A 281 12.56 4.86 -7.41
N TYR A 282 12.60 3.60 -7.05
CA TYR A 282 11.40 2.81 -6.79
C TYR A 282 10.82 3.08 -5.41
N ASN A 283 11.62 3.62 -4.51
CA ASN A 283 11.19 4.01 -3.17
C ASN A 283 10.42 5.33 -3.13
N ASN A 284 10.12 5.92 -4.27
CA ASN A 284 9.33 7.13 -4.33
C ASN A 284 7.85 6.78 -4.32
N TYR A 285 7.28 6.70 -3.11
CA TYR A 285 5.86 6.42 -2.85
C TYR A 285 4.98 7.66 -2.92
N ASP A 286 5.37 8.67 -3.66
CA ASP A 286 4.65 9.95 -3.68
C ASP A 286 3.26 9.84 -4.30
N LYS A 287 3.03 8.80 -5.09
CA LYS A 287 1.72 8.55 -5.70
C LYS A 287 1.10 7.26 -5.21
N PRO A 288 -0.22 7.22 -5.06
CA PRO A 288 -0.92 6.01 -4.69
C PRO A 288 -0.87 4.97 -5.82
N MET A 289 -1.04 3.70 -5.45
CA MET A 289 -1.44 2.69 -6.41
C MET A 289 -2.87 2.96 -6.84
N THR A 290 -3.15 2.85 -8.15
CA THR A 290 -4.48 3.12 -8.71
C THR A 290 -4.95 1.99 -9.62
N ALA A 291 -6.28 1.89 -9.80
CA ALA A 291 -6.90 1.11 -10.86
C ALA A 291 -7.83 2.01 -11.69
N PHE A 292 -8.14 1.60 -12.92
CA PHE A 292 -8.92 2.28 -13.95
C PHE A 292 -8.22 3.46 -14.64
N CYS A 293 -7.23 4.08 -14.08
CA CYS A 293 -6.36 5.07 -14.71
C CYS A 293 -5.06 5.23 -13.91
N ARG A 294 -4.16 6.08 -14.36
CA ARG A 294 -2.88 6.35 -13.69
C ARG A 294 -2.58 7.84 -13.56
N TRP A 295 -1.71 8.16 -12.64
CA TRP A 295 -1.13 9.49 -12.54
C TRP A 295 -0.18 9.79 -13.71
N VAL A 296 -0.37 10.95 -14.33
CA VAL A 296 0.51 11.48 -15.38
C VAL A 296 1.02 12.84 -14.93
N ASN A 297 2.33 13.04 -14.99
CA ASN A 297 3.02 14.30 -14.67
C ASN A 297 2.64 14.92 -13.32
N ASN A 298 2.38 14.12 -12.29
CA ASN A 298 2.02 14.56 -10.94
C ASN A 298 0.71 15.38 -10.81
N GLU A 299 0.03 15.74 -11.89
CA GLU A 299 -1.04 16.72 -11.87
C GLU A 299 -2.41 16.17 -12.25
N LYS A 300 -2.45 15.10 -13.02
CA LYS A 300 -3.72 14.57 -13.53
C LYS A 300 -3.76 13.06 -13.69
N MET A 301 -4.96 12.53 -13.69
CA MET A 301 -5.26 11.15 -13.99
C MET A 301 -5.64 11.02 -15.46
N GLU A 302 -5.05 10.08 -16.16
CA GLU A 302 -5.29 9.82 -17.58
C GLU A 302 -5.28 8.33 -17.91
N GLU A 303 -5.47 8.00 -19.17
CA GLU A 303 -5.39 6.66 -19.75
C GLU A 303 -6.39 5.68 -19.11
N GLY A 304 -7.57 6.19 -18.80
CA GLY A 304 -8.62 5.43 -18.15
C GLY A 304 -9.49 4.62 -19.09
N PHE A 305 -10.24 3.71 -18.51
CA PHE A 305 -11.34 2.97 -19.13
C PHE A 305 -12.54 2.94 -18.18
N SER A 306 -13.74 2.69 -18.74
CA SER A 306 -14.94 2.47 -17.95
C SER A 306 -15.27 0.99 -17.92
N GLY A 307 -15.59 0.46 -16.74
CA GLY A 307 -15.85 -0.97 -16.57
C GLY A 307 -15.89 -1.41 -15.13
N TYR A 308 -15.53 -2.67 -14.92
CA TYR A 308 -15.61 -3.34 -13.62
C TYR A 308 -14.29 -4.03 -13.28
N MET A 309 -13.98 -4.13 -12.02
CA MET A 309 -12.92 -4.99 -11.49
C MET A 309 -13.40 -5.71 -10.24
N LYS A 310 -12.86 -6.91 -9.98
CA LYS A 310 -13.08 -7.67 -8.76
C LYS A 310 -11.90 -8.56 -8.42
N LYS A 311 -11.83 -9.02 -7.16
CA LYS A 311 -10.84 -10.00 -6.66
C LYS A 311 -9.41 -9.59 -6.99
N ILE A 312 -9.06 -8.34 -6.69
CA ILE A 312 -7.70 -7.81 -6.84
C ILE A 312 -6.84 -8.35 -5.71
N ARG A 313 -5.71 -8.98 -6.03
CA ARG A 313 -4.80 -9.58 -5.05
C ARG A 313 -3.34 -9.31 -5.40
N ILE A 314 -2.55 -9.03 -4.38
CA ILE A 314 -1.11 -8.80 -4.49
C ILE A 314 -0.40 -9.72 -3.50
N TRP A 315 0.59 -10.48 -3.99
CA TRP A 315 1.37 -11.45 -3.23
C TRP A 315 2.86 -11.16 -3.32
N LYS A 316 3.59 -11.32 -2.22
CA LYS A 316 5.07 -11.34 -2.20
C LYS A 316 5.62 -12.74 -2.44
N GLU A 317 5.04 -13.45 -3.38
CA GLU A 317 5.48 -14.76 -3.85
C GLU A 317 5.03 -15.03 -5.28
N ALA A 318 5.73 -15.88 -5.97
CA ALA A 318 5.32 -16.42 -7.28
C ALA A 318 4.33 -17.55 -7.05
N LYS A 319 3.07 -17.32 -7.39
CA LYS A 319 2.03 -18.34 -7.31
C LYS A 319 2.19 -19.39 -8.40
N SER A 320 1.82 -20.64 -8.09
CA SER A 320 1.84 -21.76 -9.04
C SER A 320 0.73 -21.66 -10.08
N ASP A 321 0.90 -22.40 -11.18
CA ASP A 321 -0.14 -22.54 -12.22
C ASP A 321 -1.45 -23.06 -11.65
N ASP A 322 -1.39 -24.06 -10.75
CA ASP A 322 -2.58 -24.63 -10.08
C ASP A 322 -3.30 -23.58 -9.22
N TYR A 323 -2.55 -22.73 -8.52
CA TYR A 323 -3.16 -21.63 -7.76
C TYR A 323 -3.89 -20.66 -8.69
N ILE A 324 -3.25 -20.23 -9.78
CA ILE A 324 -3.84 -19.29 -10.74
C ILE A 324 -5.09 -19.90 -11.40
N GLN A 325 -5.05 -21.18 -11.74
CA GLN A 325 -6.22 -21.90 -12.25
C GLN A 325 -7.35 -21.94 -11.22
N SER A 326 -7.03 -22.26 -9.96
CA SER A 326 -8.02 -22.28 -8.86
C SER A 326 -8.60 -20.87 -8.60
N SER A 327 -7.78 -19.83 -8.73
CA SER A 327 -8.22 -18.44 -8.60
C SER A 327 -9.18 -18.06 -9.75
N PHE A 328 -8.86 -18.44 -10.97
CA PHE A 328 -9.76 -18.26 -12.13
C PHE A 328 -11.08 -18.99 -11.94
N GLU A 329 -11.08 -20.23 -11.46
CA GLU A 329 -12.28 -21.00 -11.17
C GLU A 329 -13.07 -20.50 -9.95
N GLU A 330 -12.63 -19.43 -9.33
CA GLU A 330 -13.19 -18.83 -8.12
C GLU A 330 -13.22 -19.80 -6.90
N LYS A 331 -12.34 -20.82 -6.91
CA LYS A 331 -12.21 -21.79 -5.83
C LYS A 331 -11.22 -21.38 -4.73
N ALA A 332 -10.37 -20.40 -5.00
CA ALA A 332 -9.42 -19.86 -4.03
C ALA A 332 -10.16 -19.02 -2.97
N ASP A 333 -10.31 -19.59 -1.76
CA ASP A 333 -10.93 -18.91 -0.62
C ASP A 333 -9.90 -18.05 0.11
N ILE A 334 -9.86 -16.75 -0.20
CA ILE A 334 -8.91 -15.79 0.39
C ILE A 334 -9.58 -15.13 1.59
N ARG A 335 -8.88 -15.18 2.74
CA ARG A 335 -9.39 -14.68 4.02
C ARG A 335 -8.61 -13.49 4.58
N GLY A 336 -7.46 -13.15 3.95
CA GLY A 336 -6.61 -12.03 4.36
C GLY A 336 -5.46 -12.43 5.31
N LYS A 337 -5.34 -13.71 5.67
CA LYS A 337 -4.27 -14.23 6.57
C LYS A 337 -3.27 -15.14 5.87
N GLU A 338 -3.42 -15.30 4.58
CA GLU A 338 -2.54 -16.14 3.79
C GLU A 338 -1.11 -15.61 3.86
N ALA A 339 -0.16 -16.51 4.01
CA ALA A 339 1.25 -16.16 4.00
C ALA A 339 1.59 -15.43 2.68
N ASN A 340 2.40 -14.39 2.79
CA ASN A 340 2.84 -13.56 1.67
C ASN A 340 1.73 -12.77 0.94
N LEU A 341 0.48 -12.78 1.41
CA LEU A 341 -0.55 -11.89 0.91
C LEU A 341 -0.27 -10.45 1.36
N VAL A 342 -0.09 -9.56 0.41
CA VAL A 342 0.12 -8.13 0.67
C VAL A 342 -1.22 -7.44 0.90
N ALA A 343 -2.14 -7.63 -0.04
CA ALA A 343 -3.46 -7.02 -0.03
C ALA A 343 -4.43 -7.82 -0.91
N ALA A 344 -5.72 -7.76 -0.57
CA ALA A 344 -6.80 -8.36 -1.35
C ALA A 344 -8.08 -7.54 -1.24
N TRP A 345 -8.64 -7.09 -2.37
CA TRP A 345 -9.91 -6.38 -2.45
C TRP A 345 -10.92 -7.20 -3.27
N ASP A 346 -12.04 -7.53 -2.67
CA ASP A 346 -13.00 -8.45 -3.28
C ASP A 346 -13.90 -7.78 -4.31
N LEU A 347 -14.44 -6.60 -4.01
CA LEU A 347 -15.31 -5.77 -4.88
C LEU A 347 -16.54 -6.52 -5.43
N THR A 348 -16.99 -7.57 -4.75
CA THR A 348 -18.14 -8.42 -5.15
C THR A 348 -19.42 -8.14 -4.36
N SER A 349 -19.33 -7.22 -3.40
CA SER A 349 -20.47 -6.77 -2.61
C SER A 349 -20.35 -5.28 -2.30
N LYS A 350 -21.52 -4.62 -2.27
CA LYS A 350 -21.58 -3.20 -1.86
C LYS A 350 -21.20 -3.08 -0.38
N PRO A 351 -20.29 -2.16 -0.02
CA PRO A 351 -19.97 -1.88 1.38
C PRO A 351 -21.22 -1.42 2.17
N THR A 352 -21.33 -1.86 3.41
CA THR A 352 -22.44 -1.48 4.31
C THR A 352 -22.27 -0.10 4.95
N GLY A 353 -21.03 0.43 4.93
CA GLY A 353 -20.69 1.77 5.44
C GLY A 353 -20.65 2.81 4.32
N SER A 354 -19.55 3.54 4.23
CA SER A 354 -19.30 4.46 3.12
C SER A 354 -19.10 3.67 1.84
N ASP A 355 -19.94 3.89 0.83
CA ASP A 355 -19.93 3.09 -0.40
C ASP A 355 -18.76 3.39 -1.34
N ASN A 356 -17.96 4.41 -1.00
CA ASN A 356 -16.72 4.74 -1.71
C ASN A 356 -15.45 4.23 -0.99
N VAL A 357 -15.58 3.50 0.10
CA VAL A 357 -14.44 2.92 0.83
C VAL A 357 -14.52 1.41 0.77
N VAL A 358 -13.44 0.79 0.30
CA VAL A 358 -13.30 -0.66 0.27
C VAL A 358 -12.09 -1.06 1.07
N LEU A 359 -12.31 -1.89 2.08
CA LEU A 359 -11.24 -2.42 2.91
C LEU A 359 -10.66 -3.67 2.28
N ASP A 360 -9.34 -3.80 2.38
CA ASP A 360 -8.71 -5.03 1.98
C ASP A 360 -8.90 -6.13 3.05
N LEU A 361 -8.95 -7.39 2.62
CA LEU A 361 -9.19 -8.53 3.50
C LEU A 361 -8.06 -8.71 4.54
N THR A 362 -6.84 -8.22 4.27
CA THR A 362 -5.75 -8.27 5.26
C THR A 362 -5.94 -7.27 6.40
N GLY A 363 -6.83 -6.30 6.21
CA GLY A 363 -7.06 -5.21 7.15
C GLY A 363 -5.91 -4.19 7.23
N LYS A 364 -4.93 -4.23 6.33
CA LYS A 364 -3.75 -3.34 6.36
C LYS A 364 -3.92 -2.12 5.46
N HIS A 365 -4.75 -2.22 4.44
CA HIS A 365 -4.90 -1.22 3.40
C HIS A 365 -6.37 -0.86 3.20
N GLU A 366 -6.62 0.38 2.82
CA GLU A 366 -7.93 0.91 2.49
C GLU A 366 -7.89 1.44 1.07
N ALA A 367 -8.89 1.12 0.27
CA ALA A 367 -9.06 1.69 -1.05
C ALA A 367 -10.22 2.68 -1.06
N LYS A 368 -10.05 3.79 -1.79
CA LYS A 368 -11.09 4.80 -1.99
C LYS A 368 -11.49 4.88 -3.45
N ILE A 369 -12.78 4.85 -3.71
CA ILE A 369 -13.32 5.08 -5.03
C ILE A 369 -13.49 6.58 -5.23
N ILE A 370 -12.86 7.12 -6.25
CA ILE A 370 -12.86 8.57 -6.54
C ILE A 370 -13.61 8.81 -7.85
N GLY A 371 -14.43 9.84 -7.90
CA GLY A 371 -15.16 10.27 -9.09
C GLY A 371 -16.49 9.56 -9.27
N THR A 372 -16.85 9.24 -10.51
CA THR A 372 -18.13 8.64 -10.87
C THR A 372 -18.07 7.12 -10.87
N TYR A 373 -18.86 6.50 -10.02
CA TYR A 373 -18.96 5.05 -9.88
C TYR A 373 -20.39 4.63 -9.53
N LYS A 374 -20.66 3.35 -9.65
CA LYS A 374 -21.95 2.78 -9.28
C LYS A 374 -21.80 1.32 -8.83
N TRP A 375 -22.42 0.99 -7.71
CA TRP A 375 -22.62 -0.39 -7.30
C TRP A 375 -23.90 -0.94 -7.97
N ASN A 376 -23.74 -1.86 -8.90
CA ASN A 376 -24.84 -2.54 -9.56
C ASN A 376 -25.18 -3.81 -8.77
N VAL A 377 -26.27 -3.78 -8.03
CA VAL A 377 -26.75 -4.92 -7.25
C VAL A 377 -27.12 -6.07 -8.18
N ILE A 378 -26.62 -7.25 -7.84
CA ILE A 378 -26.93 -8.52 -8.55
C ILE A 378 -28.16 -9.12 -7.83
N GLN A 379 -29.21 -9.36 -8.59
CA GLN A 379 -30.43 -10.00 -8.08
C GLN A 379 -30.30 -11.52 -8.08
#